data_945216aa8aec5b8dd4163bec79524781
#
_entry.id   945216aa8aec5b8dd4163bec79524781
#
_cell.length_a   1.000
_cell.length_b   1.000
_cell.length_c   1.000
_cell.angle_alpha   90.00
_cell.angle_beta   90.00
_cell.angle_gamma   90.00
#
_symmetry.space_group_name_H-M   'P 1'
#
loop_
_entity.id
_entity.type
_entity.pdbx_description
1 polymer ?
#
loop_
_entity_poly.entity_id
_entity_poly.type
_entity_poly.pdbx_seq_one_letter_code
_entity_poly.pdbx_strand_id
1 'polypeptide(L)'
;MQKLEEARARVALLALAAPPHEAPRRVKERLLKQIAGHRAGQRHLRLALFWKWAAPALAALSLVLAVWAVALRTENNELSRQVRELEGKQQTMNAELTRARAVRELLIAPDTVKVSLAAGEAHPAPQGKVFYHRQKGLLFYAANLPALPSGKTYQLWLVPTQGNPISAGIFQTDAHGNGEVLLPPLPAGVAAKAFAVTVEPAGGVPQPTGPKVLVGLTA
;
A
#
# COMPACT_ATOMS: atom_id res chain seq x y z
N MET A 1 -65.84 -38.36 49.45
CA MET A 1 -65.75 -37.33 48.34
C MET A 1 -67.10 -37.07 47.70
N GLN A 2 -67.90 -38.10 47.32
CA GLN A 2 -69.22 -37.97 46.66
C GLN A 2 -70.26 -37.13 47.44
N LYS A 3 -70.35 -37.29 48.75
CA LYS A 3 -71.31 -36.53 49.60
C LYS A 3 -70.99 -35.01 49.63
N LEU A 4 -69.74 -34.63 49.45
CA LEU A 4 -69.34 -33.21 49.43
C LEU A 4 -69.67 -32.51 48.08
N GLU A 5 -69.58 -33.23 47.03
CA GLU A 5 -69.99 -32.83 45.71
C GLU A 5 -71.50 -32.68 45.56
N GLU A 6 -72.28 -33.64 46.10
CA GLU A 6 -73.73 -33.55 46.13
C GLU A 6 -74.23 -32.40 47.02
N ALA A 7 -73.57 -32.13 48.15
CA ALA A 7 -73.89 -30.97 48.98
C ALA A 7 -73.58 -29.65 48.27
N ARG A 8 -72.49 -29.56 47.53
CA ARG A 8 -72.17 -28.36 46.69
C ARG A 8 -73.12 -28.15 45.56
N ALA A 9 -73.60 -29.25 44.93
CA ALA A 9 -74.57 -29.16 43.87
C ALA A 9 -75.95 -28.68 44.39
N ARG A 10 -76.38 -29.14 45.55
CA ARG A 10 -77.67 -28.71 46.20
C ARG A 10 -77.59 -27.24 46.63
N VAL A 11 -76.44 -26.73 47.12
CA VAL A 11 -76.23 -25.32 47.49
C VAL A 11 -76.24 -24.46 46.23
N ALA A 12 -75.67 -24.93 45.11
CA ALA A 12 -75.71 -24.24 43.85
C ALA A 12 -77.10 -24.09 43.28
N LEU A 13 -77.95 -25.13 43.45
CA LEU A 13 -79.36 -25.05 43.00
C LEU A 13 -80.20 -24.06 43.86
N LEU A 14 -79.92 -23.93 45.18
CA LEU A 14 -80.53 -22.93 46.02
C LEU A 14 -80.15 -21.48 45.62
N ALA A 15 -78.98 -21.27 45.07
CA ALA A 15 -78.56 -19.95 44.54
C ALA A 15 -79.34 -19.60 43.30
N LEU A 16 -79.84 -20.54 42.49
CA LEU A 16 -80.68 -20.28 41.30
C LEU A 16 -82.10 -19.93 41.66
N ALA A 17 -82.59 -20.31 42.84
CA ALA A 17 -83.92 -19.99 43.34
C ALA A 17 -84.02 -18.64 44.05
N ALA A 18 -82.93 -17.98 44.23
CA ALA A 18 -82.89 -16.63 44.82
C ALA A 18 -83.34 -15.58 43.76
N PRO A 19 -84.21 -14.63 44.15
CA PRO A 19 -84.63 -13.58 43.21
C PRO A 19 -83.44 -12.77 42.72
N PRO A 20 -83.39 -12.43 41.46
CA PRO A 20 -82.27 -11.64 40.87
C PRO A 20 -82.14 -10.31 41.60
N HIS A 21 -81.05 -10.19 42.36
CA HIS A 21 -80.76 -8.96 43.02
C HIS A 21 -79.63 -8.28 42.22
N GLU A 22 -79.83 -7.08 41.72
CA GLU A 22 -78.81 -6.31 41.03
C GLU A 22 -77.65 -6.05 42.01
N ALA A 23 -76.48 -6.53 41.68
CA ALA A 23 -75.31 -6.30 42.50
C ALA A 23 -74.97 -4.80 42.55
N PRO A 24 -74.78 -4.23 43.75
CA PRO A 24 -74.40 -2.79 43.90
C PRO A 24 -73.23 -2.43 42.99
N ARG A 25 -73.30 -1.38 42.27
CA ARG A 25 -72.24 -0.89 41.32
C ARG A 25 -70.85 -0.90 41.95
N ARG A 26 -70.75 -0.65 43.24
CA ARG A 26 -69.48 -0.69 44.02
C ARG A 26 -68.83 -2.08 44.06
N VAL A 27 -69.58 -3.15 44.03
CA VAL A 27 -69.08 -4.53 44.04
C VAL A 27 -68.53 -4.89 42.65
N LYS A 28 -69.19 -4.49 41.58
CA LYS A 28 -68.76 -4.66 40.21
C LYS A 28 -67.44 -3.94 39.97
N GLU A 29 -67.34 -2.66 40.41
CA GLU A 29 -66.13 -1.88 40.27
C GLU A 29 -64.94 -2.44 41.07
N ARG A 30 -65.16 -2.98 42.31
CA ARG A 30 -64.13 -3.64 43.08
C ARG A 30 -63.61 -4.91 42.38
N LEU A 31 -64.51 -5.75 41.88
CA LEU A 31 -64.15 -6.97 41.16
C LEU A 31 -63.37 -6.65 39.90
N LEU A 32 -63.82 -5.68 39.13
CA LEU A 32 -63.08 -5.24 37.92
C LEU A 32 -61.71 -4.69 38.21
N LYS A 33 -61.53 -3.92 39.30
CA LYS A 33 -60.21 -3.47 39.77
C LYS A 33 -59.30 -4.58 40.22
N GLN A 34 -59.84 -5.62 40.92
CA GLN A 34 -59.06 -6.77 41.33
C GLN A 34 -58.59 -7.62 40.12
N ILE A 35 -59.46 -7.81 39.13
CA ILE A 35 -59.11 -8.58 37.93
C ILE A 35 -58.10 -7.79 37.05
N ALA A 36 -58.26 -6.49 36.96
CA ALA A 36 -57.33 -5.63 36.22
C ALA A 36 -55.93 -5.61 36.88
N GLY A 37 -55.87 -5.54 38.21
CA GLY A 37 -54.61 -5.60 38.94
C GLY A 37 -53.84 -6.92 38.80
N HIS A 38 -54.55 -8.04 38.80
CA HIS A 38 -53.93 -9.38 38.62
C HIS A 38 -53.38 -9.58 37.20
N ARG A 39 -54.03 -9.07 36.17
CA ARG A 39 -53.56 -9.19 34.77
C ARG A 39 -52.37 -8.29 34.49
N ALA A 40 -52.30 -7.13 35.09
CA ALA A 40 -51.17 -6.21 34.92
C ALA A 40 -49.89 -6.74 35.57
N GLY A 41 -49.96 -7.23 36.80
CA GLY A 41 -48.81 -7.76 37.56
C GLY A 41 -48.16 -8.99 36.91
N GLN A 42 -48.91 -9.90 36.32
CA GLN A 42 -48.36 -11.09 35.64
C GLN A 42 -47.64 -10.76 34.29
N ARG A 43 -48.07 -9.76 33.61
CA ARG A 43 -47.39 -9.31 32.36
C ARG A 43 -46.03 -8.67 32.65
N HIS A 44 -45.93 -7.83 33.66
CA HIS A 44 -44.66 -7.21 34.06
C HIS A 44 -43.63 -8.21 34.58
N LEU A 45 -44.08 -9.22 35.35
CA LEU A 45 -43.14 -10.26 35.81
C LEU A 45 -42.58 -11.12 34.67
N ARG A 46 -43.40 -11.48 33.68
CA ARG A 46 -42.95 -12.27 32.51
C ARG A 46 -42.01 -11.47 31.60
N LEU A 47 -42.29 -10.20 31.39
CA LEU A 47 -41.37 -9.32 30.66
C LEU A 47 -40.04 -9.12 31.42
N ALA A 48 -40.08 -8.91 32.73
CA ALA A 48 -38.86 -8.74 33.53
C ALA A 48 -38.00 -10.01 33.57
N LEU A 49 -38.60 -11.21 33.60
CA LEU A 49 -37.85 -12.47 33.47
C LEU A 49 -37.23 -12.64 32.07
N PHE A 50 -37.97 -12.28 31.02
CA PHE A 50 -37.47 -12.34 29.66
C PHE A 50 -36.24 -11.43 29.46
N TRP A 51 -36.28 -10.19 29.96
CA TRP A 51 -35.16 -9.24 29.87
C TRP A 51 -33.92 -9.70 30.68
N LYS A 52 -34.09 -10.44 31.78
CA LYS A 52 -32.96 -11.00 32.54
C LYS A 52 -32.12 -11.97 31.73
N TRP A 53 -32.69 -12.69 30.77
CA TRP A 53 -31.98 -13.62 29.90
C TRP A 53 -31.66 -13.06 28.52
N ALA A 54 -32.47 -12.13 27.98
CA ALA A 54 -32.26 -11.52 26.68
C ALA A 54 -31.05 -10.55 26.67
N ALA A 55 -30.83 -9.79 27.74
CA ALA A 55 -29.71 -8.85 27.81
C ALA A 55 -28.33 -9.55 27.77
N PRO A 56 -28.04 -10.59 28.58
CA PRO A 56 -26.76 -11.29 28.50
C PRO A 56 -26.60 -12.07 27.19
N ALA A 57 -27.68 -12.57 26.59
CA ALA A 57 -27.61 -13.23 25.28
C ALA A 57 -27.23 -12.28 24.17
N LEU A 58 -27.80 -11.07 24.16
CA LEU A 58 -27.43 -10.02 23.21
C LEU A 58 -25.99 -9.52 23.43
N ALA A 59 -25.55 -9.40 24.69
CA ALA A 59 -24.18 -9.04 25.01
C ALA A 59 -23.18 -10.11 24.54
N ALA A 60 -23.49 -11.38 24.72
CA ALA A 60 -22.67 -12.47 24.21
C ALA A 60 -22.61 -12.49 22.67
N LEU A 61 -23.74 -12.28 22.00
CA LEU A 61 -23.79 -12.20 20.54
C LEU A 61 -22.98 -11.02 20.01
N SER A 62 -23.09 -9.85 20.65
CA SER A 62 -22.30 -8.67 20.24
C SER A 62 -20.80 -8.88 20.44
N LEU A 63 -20.40 -9.59 21.52
CA LEU A 63 -19.00 -9.96 21.74
C LEU A 63 -18.48 -10.89 20.65
N VAL A 64 -19.24 -11.92 20.29
CA VAL A 64 -18.88 -12.85 19.20
C VAL A 64 -18.74 -12.12 17.88
N LEU A 65 -19.68 -11.25 17.55
CA LEU A 65 -19.62 -10.45 16.34
C LEU A 65 -18.42 -9.48 16.34
N ALA A 66 -18.09 -8.88 17.48
CA ALA A 66 -16.93 -8.02 17.61
C ALA A 66 -15.62 -8.80 17.41
N VAL A 67 -15.48 -9.97 18.03
CA VAL A 67 -14.30 -10.83 17.84
C VAL A 67 -14.20 -11.28 16.38
N TRP A 68 -15.29 -11.68 15.78
CA TRP A 68 -15.31 -12.07 14.36
C TRP A 68 -14.96 -10.91 13.43
N ALA A 69 -15.47 -9.70 13.69
CA ALA A 69 -15.14 -8.51 12.93
C ALA A 69 -13.65 -8.12 13.05
N VAL A 70 -13.06 -8.29 14.25
CA VAL A 70 -11.61 -8.07 14.44
C VAL A 70 -10.81 -9.12 13.68
N ALA A 71 -11.18 -10.40 13.76
CA ALA A 71 -10.51 -11.47 13.03
C ALA A 71 -10.55 -11.22 11.50
N LEU A 72 -11.70 -10.83 10.97
CA LEU A 72 -11.86 -10.51 9.55
C LEU A 72 -11.02 -9.30 9.13
N ARG A 73 -10.92 -8.27 10.00
CA ARG A 73 -10.06 -7.11 9.75
C ARG A 73 -8.58 -7.46 9.74
N THR A 74 -8.12 -8.34 10.64
CA THR A 74 -6.72 -8.76 10.67
C THR A 74 -6.35 -9.55 9.42
N GLU A 75 -7.22 -10.46 8.98
CA GLU A 75 -7.03 -11.22 7.74
C GLU A 75 -7.02 -10.31 6.50
N ASN A 76 -7.96 -9.37 6.42
CA ASN A 76 -8.00 -8.40 5.32
C ASN A 76 -6.77 -7.49 5.30
N ASN A 77 -6.27 -7.07 6.46
CA ASN A 77 -5.06 -6.28 6.56
C ASN A 77 -3.82 -7.07 6.11
N GLU A 78 -3.74 -8.35 6.47
CA GLU A 78 -2.65 -9.23 6.06
C GLU A 78 -2.67 -9.45 4.54
N LEU A 79 -3.83 -9.76 3.98
CA LEU A 79 -4.00 -9.89 2.53
C LEU A 79 -3.60 -8.61 1.80
N SER A 80 -4.00 -7.45 2.33
CA SER A 80 -3.66 -6.14 1.77
C SER A 80 -2.15 -5.84 1.84
N ARG A 81 -1.45 -6.34 2.86
CA ARG A 81 0.02 -6.25 2.95
C ARG A 81 0.69 -7.12 1.89
N GLN A 82 0.25 -8.35 1.74
CA GLN A 82 0.78 -9.28 0.73
C GLN A 82 0.58 -8.74 -0.69
N VAL A 83 -0.60 -8.20 -1.00
CA VAL A 83 -0.87 -7.56 -2.30
C VAL A 83 0.11 -6.41 -2.55
N ARG A 84 0.29 -5.48 -1.61
CA ARG A 84 1.24 -4.36 -1.75
C ARG A 84 2.69 -4.83 -1.92
N GLU A 85 3.09 -5.88 -1.20
CA GLU A 85 4.43 -6.45 -1.33
C GLU A 85 4.65 -7.07 -2.72
N LEU A 86 3.66 -7.82 -3.22
CA LEU A 86 3.71 -8.41 -4.55
C LEU A 86 3.72 -7.34 -5.65
N GLU A 87 2.89 -6.30 -5.53
CA GLU A 87 2.89 -5.17 -6.45
C GLU A 87 4.24 -4.43 -6.46
N GLY A 88 4.84 -4.22 -5.29
CA GLY A 88 6.18 -3.64 -5.18
C GLY A 88 7.25 -4.48 -5.87
N LYS A 89 7.25 -5.80 -5.64
CA LYS A 89 8.16 -6.74 -6.32
C LYS A 89 7.94 -6.74 -7.83
N GLN A 90 6.70 -6.72 -8.27
CA GLN A 90 6.36 -6.67 -9.70
C GLN A 90 6.84 -5.38 -10.36
N GLN A 91 6.67 -4.22 -9.71
CA GLN A 91 7.17 -2.94 -10.21
C GLN A 91 8.70 -2.94 -10.34
N THR A 92 9.41 -3.42 -9.31
CA THR A 92 10.88 -3.53 -9.35
C THR A 92 11.34 -4.44 -10.48
N MET A 93 10.76 -5.61 -10.60
CA MET A 93 11.09 -6.57 -11.66
C MET A 93 10.80 -6.01 -13.07
N ASN A 94 9.68 -5.31 -13.25
CA ASN A 94 9.36 -4.67 -14.51
C ASN A 94 10.35 -3.54 -14.86
N ALA A 95 10.79 -2.75 -13.87
CA ALA A 95 11.81 -1.73 -14.07
C ALA A 95 13.15 -2.35 -14.48
N GLU A 96 13.58 -3.42 -13.81
CA GLU A 96 14.80 -4.16 -14.16
C GLU A 96 14.74 -4.77 -15.57
N LEU A 97 13.62 -5.39 -15.92
CA LEU A 97 13.40 -5.94 -17.26
C LEU A 97 13.45 -4.84 -18.35
N THR A 98 12.82 -3.71 -18.08
CA THR A 98 12.82 -2.56 -19.00
C THR A 98 14.23 -2.04 -19.19
N ARG A 99 15.00 -1.87 -18.10
CA ARG A 99 16.40 -1.47 -18.16
C ARG A 99 17.26 -2.48 -18.93
N ALA A 100 17.14 -3.78 -18.61
CA ALA A 100 17.89 -4.80 -19.29
C ALA A 100 17.58 -4.87 -20.78
N ARG A 101 16.30 -4.68 -21.17
CA ARG A 101 15.91 -4.61 -22.59
C ARG A 101 16.53 -3.39 -23.29
N ALA A 102 16.47 -2.22 -22.65
CA ALA A 102 17.06 -0.99 -23.21
C ALA A 102 18.57 -1.15 -23.41
N VAL A 103 19.29 -1.70 -22.42
CA VAL A 103 20.72 -1.99 -22.55
C VAL A 103 20.99 -2.97 -23.68
N ARG A 104 20.25 -4.06 -23.76
CA ARG A 104 20.40 -5.04 -24.83
C ARG A 104 20.16 -4.41 -26.21
N GLU A 105 19.07 -3.69 -26.38
CA GLU A 105 18.73 -3.06 -27.66
C GLU A 105 19.76 -2.03 -28.08
N LEU A 106 20.34 -1.31 -27.13
CA LEU A 106 21.43 -0.36 -27.41
C LEU A 106 22.69 -1.11 -27.87
N LEU A 107 23.07 -2.19 -27.18
CA LEU A 107 24.31 -2.90 -27.48
C LEU A 107 24.28 -3.69 -28.81
N ILE A 108 23.10 -4.20 -29.24
CA ILE A 108 22.94 -4.96 -30.48
C ILE A 108 22.59 -4.09 -31.69
N ALA A 109 22.28 -2.80 -31.49
CA ALA A 109 21.93 -1.92 -32.60
C ALA A 109 23.16 -1.71 -33.52
N PRO A 110 23.00 -1.81 -34.86
CA PRO A 110 24.11 -1.78 -35.81
C PRO A 110 24.85 -0.44 -35.80
N ASP A 111 24.15 0.67 -35.53
CA ASP A 111 24.72 2.03 -35.53
C ASP A 111 25.23 2.46 -34.14
N THR A 112 25.44 1.51 -33.24
CA THR A 112 25.98 1.84 -31.89
C THR A 112 27.46 2.07 -31.97
N VAL A 113 27.86 3.32 -31.70
CA VAL A 113 29.26 3.73 -31.59
C VAL A 113 29.84 3.32 -30.25
N LYS A 114 30.99 2.66 -30.25
CA LYS A 114 31.73 2.24 -29.06
C LYS A 114 32.95 3.11 -28.89
N VAL A 115 33.08 3.78 -27.74
CA VAL A 115 34.21 4.65 -27.43
C VAL A 115 34.86 4.18 -26.13
N SER A 116 36.14 3.95 -26.15
CA SER A 116 36.93 3.73 -24.95
C SER A 116 37.48 5.06 -24.44
N LEU A 117 37.28 5.33 -23.17
CA LEU A 117 37.81 6.50 -22.47
C LEU A 117 38.94 6.06 -21.57
N ALA A 118 40.02 6.81 -21.60
CA ALA A 118 41.19 6.59 -20.76
C ALA A 118 41.59 7.86 -20.03
N ALA A 119 42.21 7.70 -18.89
CA ALA A 119 42.96 8.72 -18.17
C ALA A 119 44.45 8.49 -18.40
N GLY A 120 45.25 9.50 -18.09
CA GLY A 120 46.69 9.40 -18.20
C GLY A 120 47.36 8.32 -17.37
N GLU A 121 48.58 8.53 -16.89
CA GLU A 121 49.53 7.50 -16.37
C GLU A 121 49.23 6.91 -14.94
N ALA A 122 48.04 7.13 -14.34
CA ALA A 122 47.67 6.59 -13.03
C ALA A 122 47.54 5.05 -13.06
N HIS A 123 47.98 4.38 -11.99
CA HIS A 123 47.86 2.91 -11.83
C HIS A 123 47.15 2.55 -10.51
N PRO A 124 46.00 1.83 -10.49
CA PRO A 124 45.23 1.44 -11.69
C PRO A 124 44.64 2.64 -12.40
N ALA A 125 44.80 2.69 -13.72
CA ALA A 125 44.28 3.81 -14.51
C ALA A 125 42.76 3.82 -14.54
N PRO A 126 42.13 4.98 -14.33
CA PRO A 126 40.70 5.14 -14.61
C PRO A 126 40.39 4.82 -16.08
N GLN A 127 39.32 4.08 -16.31
CA GLN A 127 38.86 3.71 -17.64
C GLN A 127 37.36 3.84 -17.75
N GLY A 128 36.89 4.08 -19.00
CA GLY A 128 35.48 4.12 -19.29
C GLY A 128 35.17 3.53 -20.65
N LYS A 129 33.95 3.11 -20.84
CA LYS A 129 33.39 2.70 -22.14
C LYS A 129 32.05 3.34 -22.35
N VAL A 130 31.88 4.01 -23.47
CA VAL A 130 30.60 4.56 -23.93
C VAL A 130 30.09 3.73 -25.09
N PHE A 131 28.81 3.33 -24.98
CA PHE A 131 28.04 2.82 -26.09
C PHE A 131 26.97 3.84 -26.41
N TYR A 132 27.03 4.44 -27.56
CA TYR A 132 26.14 5.52 -27.94
C TYR A 132 25.37 5.19 -29.21
N HIS A 133 24.06 5.35 -29.15
CA HIS A 133 23.17 5.27 -30.28
C HIS A 133 22.25 6.48 -30.32
N ARG A 134 22.14 7.15 -31.45
CA ARG A 134 21.43 8.44 -31.60
C ARG A 134 19.97 8.41 -31.11
N GLN A 135 19.27 7.30 -31.32
CA GLN A 135 17.85 7.16 -30.98
C GLN A 135 17.59 6.33 -29.69
N LYS A 136 18.55 5.50 -29.27
CA LYS A 136 18.36 4.58 -28.14
C LYS A 136 19.01 5.08 -26.86
N GLY A 137 19.88 6.09 -26.94
CA GLY A 137 20.54 6.66 -25.79
C GLY A 137 22.00 6.28 -25.66
N LEU A 138 22.50 6.35 -24.46
CA LEU A 138 23.90 6.16 -24.13
C LEU A 138 24.03 5.28 -22.88
N LEU A 139 24.86 4.24 -22.97
CA LEU A 139 25.29 3.46 -21.83
C LEU A 139 26.77 3.76 -21.57
N PHE A 140 27.08 4.12 -20.35
CA PHE A 140 28.43 4.38 -19.91
C PHE A 140 28.82 3.49 -18.76
N TYR A 141 30.00 2.90 -18.85
CA TYR A 141 30.66 2.16 -17.78
C TYR A 141 31.98 2.83 -17.43
N ALA A 142 32.30 2.91 -16.15
CA ALA A 142 33.57 3.35 -15.64
C ALA A 142 34.12 2.37 -14.62
N ALA A 143 35.42 2.29 -14.56
CA ALA A 143 36.14 1.51 -13.56
C ALA A 143 37.35 2.29 -13.05
N ASN A 144 37.73 2.05 -11.81
CA ASN A 144 38.88 2.64 -11.13
C ASN A 144 38.83 4.18 -11.04
N LEU A 145 37.64 4.77 -11.04
CA LEU A 145 37.49 6.21 -10.81
C LEU A 145 37.83 6.54 -9.35
N PRO A 146 38.55 7.64 -9.07
CA PRO A 146 38.83 8.06 -7.70
C PRO A 146 37.54 8.34 -6.90
N ALA A 147 37.58 8.08 -5.61
CA ALA A 147 36.47 8.48 -4.74
C ALA A 147 36.34 10.01 -4.73
N LEU A 148 35.10 10.50 -4.81
CA LEU A 148 34.83 11.94 -4.81
C LEU A 148 34.64 12.46 -3.37
N PRO A 149 35.12 13.68 -3.07
CA PRO A 149 34.78 14.35 -1.83
C PRO A 149 33.29 14.71 -1.80
N SER A 150 32.76 14.95 -0.60
CA SER A 150 31.37 15.38 -0.39
C SER A 150 31.06 16.63 -1.23
N GLY A 151 29.86 16.67 -1.83
CA GLY A 151 29.41 17.79 -2.66
C GLY A 151 29.95 17.77 -4.09
N LYS A 152 30.58 16.67 -4.53
CA LYS A 152 31.04 16.47 -5.91
C LYS A 152 30.31 15.30 -6.57
N THR A 153 30.26 15.33 -7.91
CA THR A 153 29.73 14.28 -8.76
C THR A 153 30.57 14.15 -10.03
N TYR A 154 30.54 13.01 -10.67
CA TYR A 154 31.02 12.88 -12.03
C TYR A 154 29.96 13.32 -13.03
N GLN A 155 30.41 14.01 -14.09
CA GLN A 155 29.54 14.40 -15.20
C GLN A 155 30.13 13.90 -16.51
N LEU A 156 29.31 13.24 -17.29
CA LEU A 156 29.64 12.75 -18.63
C LEU A 156 29.23 13.80 -19.66
N TRP A 157 30.11 14.05 -20.61
CA TRP A 157 29.94 15.04 -21.68
C TRP A 157 30.03 14.37 -23.02
N LEU A 158 29.16 14.77 -23.94
CA LEU A 158 29.37 14.64 -25.37
C LEU A 158 30.07 15.91 -25.85
N VAL A 159 31.23 15.75 -26.45
CA VAL A 159 31.94 16.84 -27.11
C VAL A 159 31.61 16.80 -28.62
N PRO A 160 30.85 17.75 -29.13
CA PRO A 160 30.49 17.76 -30.55
C PRO A 160 31.65 18.19 -31.44
N THR A 161 31.52 17.95 -32.75
CA THR A 161 32.48 18.46 -33.75
C THR A 161 32.51 19.98 -33.83
N GLN A 162 31.39 20.63 -33.53
CA GLN A 162 31.24 22.09 -33.47
C GLN A 162 30.36 22.45 -32.25
N GLY A 163 30.72 23.56 -31.59
CA GLY A 163 29.99 24.07 -30.43
C GLY A 163 30.54 23.58 -29.09
N ASN A 164 29.79 23.86 -28.04
CA ASN A 164 30.18 23.55 -26.66
C ASN A 164 29.85 22.11 -26.26
N PRO A 165 30.57 21.56 -25.28
CA PRO A 165 30.21 20.26 -24.69
C PRO A 165 28.76 20.23 -24.20
N ILE A 166 28.09 19.14 -24.47
CA ILE A 166 26.71 18.89 -24.07
C ILE A 166 26.70 17.89 -22.91
N SER A 167 26.05 18.24 -21.82
CA SER A 167 25.91 17.31 -20.70
C SER A 167 25.12 16.06 -21.12
N ALA A 168 25.73 14.89 -21.01
CA ALA A 168 25.05 13.62 -21.21
C ALA A 168 24.37 13.16 -19.93
N GLY A 169 24.87 13.56 -18.75
CA GLY A 169 24.29 13.24 -17.44
C GLY A 169 25.34 13.19 -16.35
N ILE A 170 24.86 13.08 -15.11
CA ILE A 170 25.69 12.92 -13.92
C ILE A 170 25.63 11.49 -13.42
N PHE A 171 26.69 11.03 -12.74
CA PHE A 171 26.73 9.72 -12.11
C PHE A 171 27.65 9.71 -10.89
N GLN A 172 27.51 8.69 -10.09
CA GLN A 172 28.39 8.40 -8.95
C GLN A 172 29.00 7.02 -9.12
N THR A 173 30.06 6.77 -8.38
CA THR A 173 30.73 5.47 -8.34
C THR A 173 30.43 4.73 -7.05
N ASP A 174 30.55 3.43 -7.10
CA ASP A 174 30.56 2.59 -5.91
C ASP A 174 31.87 2.76 -5.12
N ALA A 175 31.99 2.04 -3.99
CA ALA A 175 33.18 2.05 -3.14
C ALA A 175 34.47 1.55 -3.85
N HIS A 176 34.32 0.88 -5.00
CA HIS A 176 35.43 0.35 -5.81
C HIS A 176 35.78 1.25 -7.00
N GLY A 177 35.11 2.40 -7.13
CA GLY A 177 35.32 3.31 -8.24
C GLY A 177 34.65 2.89 -9.54
N ASN A 178 33.68 1.97 -9.48
CA ASN A 178 32.92 1.57 -10.64
C ASN A 178 31.64 2.41 -10.75
N GLY A 179 31.30 2.80 -11.97
CA GLY A 179 30.09 3.54 -12.30
C GLY A 179 29.41 2.95 -13.52
N GLU A 180 28.09 2.88 -13.49
CA GLU A 180 27.26 2.53 -14.64
C GLU A 180 26.08 3.48 -14.73
N VAL A 181 25.86 4.03 -15.91
CA VAL A 181 24.71 4.89 -16.16
C VAL A 181 24.14 4.66 -17.54
N LEU A 182 22.81 4.48 -17.60
CA LEU A 182 22.03 4.47 -18.83
C LEU A 182 21.33 5.82 -18.96
N LEU A 183 21.60 6.54 -20.04
CA LEU A 183 21.13 7.89 -20.28
C LEU A 183 20.23 7.93 -21.52
N PRO A 184 19.25 8.85 -21.56
CA PRO A 184 18.38 9.01 -22.71
C PRO A 184 19.16 9.45 -23.95
N PRO A 185 18.53 9.41 -25.14
CA PRO A 185 19.13 9.97 -26.37
C PRO A 185 19.52 11.43 -26.19
N LEU A 186 20.68 11.76 -26.71
CA LEU A 186 21.14 13.15 -26.77
C LEU A 186 20.41 13.91 -27.89
N PRO A 187 20.45 15.25 -27.89
CA PRO A 187 19.79 16.06 -28.90
C PRO A 187 20.12 15.60 -30.33
N ALA A 188 19.11 15.52 -31.18
CA ALA A 188 19.27 15.06 -32.56
C ALA A 188 20.17 16.00 -33.39
N GLY A 189 20.90 15.44 -34.35
CA GLY A 189 21.74 16.21 -35.26
C GLY A 189 23.16 16.54 -34.76
N VAL A 190 23.50 16.14 -33.53
CA VAL A 190 24.84 16.38 -32.98
C VAL A 190 25.76 15.21 -33.36
N ALA A 191 26.83 15.52 -34.10
CA ALA A 191 27.90 14.56 -34.35
C ALA A 191 28.89 14.59 -33.19
N ALA A 192 29.04 13.45 -32.51
CA ALA A 192 29.99 13.31 -31.41
C ALA A 192 31.42 13.22 -31.95
N LYS A 193 32.31 14.10 -31.50
CA LYS A 193 33.74 14.05 -31.72
C LYS A 193 34.45 13.27 -30.62
N ALA A 194 33.98 13.42 -29.40
CA ALA A 194 34.58 12.78 -28.24
C ALA A 194 33.54 12.65 -27.09
N PHE A 195 33.88 11.81 -26.13
CA PHE A 195 33.24 11.79 -24.80
C PHE A 195 34.29 12.13 -23.73
N ALA A 196 33.86 12.84 -22.70
CA ALA A 196 34.71 13.18 -21.57
C ALA A 196 33.96 13.05 -20.24
N VAL A 197 34.69 12.79 -19.18
CA VAL A 197 34.18 12.79 -17.79
C VAL A 197 34.96 13.84 -17.01
N THR A 198 34.24 14.66 -16.26
CA THR A 198 34.80 15.66 -15.35
C THR A 198 34.29 15.48 -13.94
N VAL A 199 34.96 16.09 -12.97
CA VAL A 199 34.51 16.19 -11.57
C VAL A 199 33.83 17.54 -11.38
N GLU A 200 32.53 17.56 -11.15
CA GLU A 200 31.73 18.76 -11.04
C GLU A 200 31.08 18.91 -9.65
N PRO A 201 30.52 20.07 -9.31
CA PRO A 201 29.67 20.21 -8.13
C PRO A 201 28.47 19.27 -8.16
N ALA A 202 27.98 18.88 -6.97
CA ALA A 202 26.77 18.04 -6.82
C ALA A 202 25.60 18.70 -7.57
N GLY A 203 24.87 17.89 -8.38
CA GLY A 203 23.81 18.38 -9.26
C GLY A 203 24.26 18.69 -10.69
N GLY A 204 25.57 18.74 -10.95
CA GLY A 204 26.13 19.01 -12.26
C GLY A 204 26.09 20.49 -12.65
N VAL A 205 26.66 20.80 -13.80
CA VAL A 205 26.79 22.16 -14.34
C VAL A 205 26.44 22.18 -15.85
N PRO A 206 26.04 23.32 -16.41
CA PRO A 206 25.70 23.41 -17.83
C PRO A 206 26.93 23.32 -18.76
N GLN A 207 28.13 23.69 -18.28
CA GLN A 207 29.40 23.62 -19.01
C GLN A 207 30.49 23.04 -18.09
N PRO A 208 31.46 22.28 -18.61
CA PRO A 208 32.53 21.71 -17.81
C PRO A 208 33.33 22.77 -17.05
N THR A 209 33.42 22.63 -15.73
CA THR A 209 34.19 23.55 -14.88
C THR A 209 35.35 22.84 -14.14
N GLY A 210 35.20 21.55 -13.91
CA GLY A 210 36.16 20.77 -13.15
C GLY A 210 37.22 20.06 -14.02
N PRO A 211 38.13 19.33 -13.34
CA PRO A 211 39.19 18.60 -14.03
C PRO A 211 38.61 17.45 -14.87
N LYS A 212 39.18 17.22 -16.04
CA LYS A 212 38.89 16.02 -16.85
C LYS A 212 39.56 14.81 -16.28
N VAL A 213 38.77 13.74 -16.08
CA VAL A 213 39.25 12.47 -15.54
C VAL A 213 39.39 11.43 -16.64
N LEU A 214 38.46 11.41 -17.59
CA LEU A 214 38.47 10.50 -18.74
C LEU A 214 38.18 11.24 -20.03
N VAL A 215 38.82 10.81 -21.11
CA VAL A 215 38.55 11.32 -22.48
C VAL A 215 38.67 10.16 -23.47
N GLY A 216 37.78 10.14 -24.45
CA GLY A 216 37.80 9.17 -25.55
C GLY A 216 37.31 9.82 -26.83
N LEU A 217 38.01 9.60 -27.95
CA LEU A 217 37.61 10.10 -29.28
C LEU A 217 36.69 9.09 -29.95
N THR A 218 35.70 9.59 -30.66
CA THR A 218 34.93 8.76 -31.60
C THR A 218 35.78 8.56 -32.85
N ALA A 219 35.84 7.33 -33.33
CA ALA A 219 36.50 6.97 -34.58
C ALA A 219 35.73 7.51 -35.78
#